data_c6c61fd6610e5d23c31c8bb72975e18b
#
_entry.id   c6c61fd6610e5d23c31c8bb72975e18b
#
_cell.length_a   1.000
_cell.length_b   1.000
_cell.length_c   1.000
_cell.angle_alpha   90.00
_cell.angle_beta   90.00
_cell.angle_gamma   90.00
#
_symmetry.space_group_name_H-M   'P 1'
#
loop_
_entity.id
_entity.type
_entity.pdbx_description
1 polymer ?
#
loop_
_entity_poly.entity_id
_entity_poly.type
_entity_poly.pdbx_seq_one_letter_code
_entity_poly.pdbx_strand_id
1 'polypeptide(L)'
;MFNLWIELAKKYKIILLEWDLWAGKTLLTKWFAHWLWINENIVQSPTYAYLNSYDDKLLHIDMYRINTEHDIWEKWLNDQISNHEYIAIERPNFIDSLDISNYVTIKIQKDWEKRIVDILE
;
A
#
# COMPACT_ATOMS: atom_id res chain seq x y z
N MET A 1 18.23 -2.34 1.09
CA MET A 1 16.80 -2.03 1.23
C MET A 1 16.02 -2.32 -0.04
N PHE A 2 16.49 -1.90 -1.20
CA PHE A 2 15.84 -2.19 -2.49
C PHE A 2 15.63 -3.71 -2.72
N ASN A 3 16.63 -4.53 -2.40
CA ASN A 3 16.52 -5.97 -2.55
C ASN A 3 15.42 -6.58 -1.68
N LEU A 4 15.19 -6.02 -0.49
CA LEU A 4 14.12 -6.47 0.39
C LEU A 4 12.74 -6.25 -0.26
N TRP A 5 12.53 -5.12 -0.91
CA TRP A 5 11.27 -4.81 -1.58
C TRP A 5 11.01 -5.73 -2.77
N ILE A 6 12.05 -6.07 -3.50
CA ILE A 6 11.95 -7.04 -4.59
C ILE A 6 11.54 -8.41 -4.05
N GLU A 7 12.15 -8.85 -2.96
CA GLU A 7 11.81 -10.12 -2.32
C GLU A 7 10.35 -10.15 -1.85
N LEU A 8 9.88 -9.06 -1.25
CA LEU A 8 8.50 -8.95 -0.79
C LEU A 8 7.52 -8.92 -1.95
N ALA A 9 7.86 -8.22 -3.03
CA ALA A 9 7.02 -8.16 -4.22
C ALA A 9 6.89 -9.51 -4.92
N LYS A 10 7.92 -10.34 -4.86
CA LYS A 10 7.85 -11.71 -5.37
C LYS A 10 6.96 -12.61 -4.54
N LYS A 11 6.91 -12.37 -3.24
CA LYS A 11 6.22 -13.23 -2.29
C LYS A 11 4.78 -12.80 -2.05
N TYR A 12 4.52 -11.49 -2.06
CA TYR A 12 3.21 -10.92 -1.73
C TYR A 12 2.73 -9.98 -2.82
N LYS A 13 1.46 -10.12 -3.18
CA LYS A 13 0.80 -9.21 -4.11
C LYS A 13 0.13 -8.04 -3.39
N ILE A 14 -0.04 -8.16 -2.08
CA ILE A 14 -0.71 -7.16 -1.25
C ILE A 14 0.23 -6.73 -0.14
N ILE A 15 0.50 -5.44 -0.05
CA ILE A 15 1.27 -4.86 1.02
C ILE A 15 0.45 -3.82 1.77
N LEU A 16 0.50 -3.90 3.09
CA LEU A 16 -0.11 -2.93 3.99
C LEU A 16 1.01 -2.09 4.59
N LEU A 17 0.89 -0.76 4.48
CA LEU A 17 1.91 0.16 4.92
C LEU A 17 1.42 0.98 6.11
N GLU A 18 2.04 0.78 7.26
CA GLU A 18 1.82 1.56 8.47
C GLU A 18 3.08 2.34 8.79
N TRP A 19 2.94 3.62 9.07
CA TRP A 19 4.10 4.44 9.40
C TRP A 19 3.74 5.67 10.19
N ASP A 20 4.83 6.27 10.74
CA ASP A 20 4.80 7.63 11.24
C ASP A 20 4.85 8.60 10.06
N LEU A 21 4.29 9.78 10.27
CA LEU A 21 4.36 10.88 9.31
C LEU A 21 5.81 11.08 8.82
N TRP A 22 5.96 11.23 7.51
CA TRP A 22 7.24 11.52 6.85
C TRP A 22 8.22 10.35 6.76
N ALA A 23 7.78 9.13 6.95
CA ALA A 23 8.66 7.96 6.95
C ALA A 23 8.99 7.37 5.56
N GLY A 24 8.66 8.08 4.47
CA GLY A 24 9.07 7.65 3.14
C GLY A 24 8.16 6.64 2.46
N LYS A 25 6.89 6.70 2.77
CA LYS A 25 5.85 5.79 2.29
C LYS A 25 5.68 5.75 0.77
N THR A 26 5.65 6.94 0.15
CA THR A 26 5.51 7.03 -1.30
C THR A 26 6.68 6.36 -2.01
N LEU A 27 7.86 6.42 -1.42
CA LEU A 27 9.06 5.78 -1.97
C LEU A 27 8.90 4.27 -2.02
N LEU A 28 8.31 3.66 -0.98
CA LEU A 28 8.05 2.22 -0.98
C LEU A 28 7.11 1.81 -2.09
N THR A 29 6.03 2.57 -2.27
CA THR A 29 5.07 2.30 -3.34
C THR A 29 5.73 2.47 -4.70
N LYS A 30 6.62 3.45 -4.86
CA LYS A 30 7.40 3.63 -6.08
C LYS A 30 8.31 2.44 -6.37
N TRP A 31 8.97 1.90 -5.35
CA TRP A 31 9.81 0.72 -5.53
C TRP A 31 8.98 -0.50 -5.91
N PHE A 32 7.82 -0.67 -5.29
CA PHE A 32 6.91 -1.75 -5.63
C PHE A 32 6.43 -1.61 -7.08
N ALA A 33 6.07 -0.41 -7.50
CA ALA A 33 5.69 -0.12 -8.87
C ALA A 33 6.83 -0.39 -9.85
N HIS A 34 8.04 -0.03 -9.49
CA HIS A 34 9.22 -0.29 -10.30
C HIS A 34 9.41 -1.79 -10.56
N TRP A 35 9.23 -2.61 -9.53
CA TRP A 35 9.27 -4.07 -9.68
C TRP A 35 8.23 -4.56 -10.68
N LEU A 36 7.08 -3.92 -10.75
CA LEU A 36 5.98 -4.27 -11.64
C LEU A 36 6.10 -3.65 -13.03
N TRP A 37 7.24 -3.01 -13.34
CA TRP A 37 7.48 -2.30 -14.60
C TRP A 37 6.56 -1.10 -14.81
N ILE A 38 6.05 -0.53 -13.74
CA ILE A 38 5.28 0.71 -13.77
C ILE A 38 6.27 1.88 -13.58
N ASN A 39 6.09 2.94 -14.36
CA ASN A 39 6.95 4.12 -14.22
C ASN A 39 6.80 4.72 -12.81
N GLU A 40 7.87 4.62 -12.02
CA GLU A 40 7.86 5.11 -10.64
C GLU A 40 7.59 6.61 -10.51
N ASN A 41 7.83 7.38 -11.56
CA ASN A 41 7.61 8.82 -11.56
C ASN A 41 6.14 9.22 -11.59
N ILE A 42 5.26 8.30 -12.00
CA ILE A 42 3.81 8.56 -11.99
C ILE A 42 3.16 8.19 -10.65
N VAL A 43 3.89 7.48 -9.79
CA VAL A 43 3.37 7.07 -8.48
C VAL A 43 3.35 8.28 -7.55
N GLN A 44 2.17 8.60 -7.05
CA GLN A 44 1.96 9.73 -6.14
C GLN A 44 1.22 9.24 -4.89
N SER A 45 1.37 10.00 -3.80
CA SER A 45 0.51 9.76 -2.65
C SER A 45 -0.94 10.10 -3.03
N PRO A 46 -1.92 9.22 -2.75
CA PRO A 46 -3.32 9.49 -3.08
C PRO A 46 -3.96 10.47 -2.09
N THR A 47 -3.34 11.65 -1.90
CA THR A 47 -3.76 12.62 -0.88
C THR A 47 -5.14 13.20 -1.16
N TYR A 48 -5.46 13.42 -2.43
CA TYR A 48 -6.72 14.02 -2.84
C TYR A 48 -7.75 12.98 -3.28
N ALA A 49 -7.26 11.84 -3.76
CA ALA A 49 -8.09 10.70 -4.09
C ALA A 49 -7.69 9.54 -3.18
N TYR A 50 -8.64 8.84 -2.61
CA TYR A 50 -8.34 7.72 -1.72
C TYR A 50 -7.72 6.53 -2.46
N LEU A 51 -7.74 6.50 -3.78
CA LEU A 51 -7.10 5.44 -4.56
C LEU A 51 -6.58 5.96 -5.91
N ASN A 52 -5.53 5.30 -6.39
CA ASN A 52 -4.99 5.49 -7.74
C ASN A 52 -4.74 4.11 -8.35
N SER A 53 -5.10 3.95 -9.63
CA SER A 53 -4.80 2.74 -10.39
C SER A 53 -3.71 3.04 -11.42
N TYR A 54 -2.68 2.18 -11.46
CA TYR A 54 -1.58 2.33 -12.39
C TYR A 54 -1.57 1.14 -13.34
N ASP A 55 -1.84 1.40 -14.63
CA ASP A 55 -1.84 0.41 -15.72
C ASP A 55 -2.76 -0.79 -15.45
N ASP A 56 -3.83 -0.61 -14.71
CA ASP A 56 -4.74 -1.67 -14.25
C ASP A 56 -4.03 -2.82 -13.54
N LYS A 57 -2.82 -2.58 -13.09
CA LYS A 57 -1.97 -3.58 -12.48
C LYS A 57 -1.79 -3.37 -10.98
N LEU A 58 -1.49 -2.14 -10.58
CA LEU A 58 -1.27 -1.77 -9.19
C LEU A 58 -2.38 -0.83 -8.72
N LEU A 59 -3.04 -1.20 -7.64
CA LEU A 59 -3.98 -0.33 -6.94
C LEU A 59 -3.28 0.24 -5.70
N HIS A 60 -3.23 1.55 -5.60
CA HIS A 60 -2.66 2.27 -4.46
C HIS A 60 -3.80 2.94 -3.71
N ILE A 61 -4.06 2.48 -2.49
CA ILE A 61 -5.15 2.96 -1.64
C ILE A 61 -4.57 3.67 -0.42
N ASP A 62 -5.10 4.83 -0.08
CA ASP A 62 -4.87 5.46 1.23
C ASP A 62 -6.19 5.47 2.00
N MET A 63 -6.25 4.73 3.09
CA MET A 63 -7.47 4.60 3.90
C MET A 63 -7.60 5.72 4.95
N TYR A 64 -6.85 6.78 4.81
CA TYR A 64 -6.87 7.93 5.71
C TYR A 64 -8.30 8.45 5.97
N ARG A 65 -9.15 8.45 4.95
CA ARG A 65 -10.52 8.98 5.03
C ARG A 65 -11.57 7.88 5.26
N ILE A 66 -11.14 6.68 5.50
CA ILE A 66 -12.06 5.57 5.81
C ILE A 66 -12.30 5.58 7.32
N ASN A 67 -13.47 6.02 7.74
CA ASN A 67 -13.82 6.19 9.14
C ASN A 67 -14.72 5.07 9.67
N THR A 68 -15.42 4.35 8.78
CA THR A 68 -16.32 3.25 9.13
C THR A 68 -16.19 2.11 8.13
N GLU A 69 -16.65 0.92 8.51
CA GLU A 69 -16.71 -0.21 7.59
C GLU A 69 -17.64 0.06 6.40
N HIS A 70 -18.68 0.85 6.63
CA HIS A 70 -19.61 1.25 5.58
C HIS A 70 -18.92 2.06 4.48
N ASP A 71 -17.90 2.85 4.83
CA ASP A 71 -17.13 3.61 3.84
C ASP A 71 -16.45 2.69 2.83
N ILE A 72 -16.01 1.51 3.25
CA ILE A 72 -15.40 0.52 2.38
C ILE A 72 -16.39 0.06 1.32
N TRP A 73 -17.61 -0.23 1.73
CA TRP A 73 -18.67 -0.65 0.83
C TRP A 73 -19.08 0.50 -0.09
N GLU A 74 -19.30 1.68 0.47
CA GLU A 74 -19.79 2.85 -0.25
C GLU A 74 -18.81 3.32 -1.32
N LYS A 75 -17.51 3.18 -1.06
CA LYS A 75 -16.44 3.56 -2.00
C LYS A 75 -16.00 2.43 -2.92
N TRP A 76 -16.67 1.29 -2.89
CA TRP A 76 -16.41 0.15 -3.78
C TRP A 76 -14.97 -0.40 -3.66
N LEU A 77 -14.37 -0.31 -2.47
CA LEU A 77 -12.97 -0.70 -2.28
C LEU A 77 -12.72 -2.18 -2.60
N ASN A 78 -13.60 -3.08 -2.16
CA ASN A 78 -13.43 -4.50 -2.45
C ASN A 78 -13.55 -4.84 -3.92
N ASP A 79 -14.40 -4.11 -4.66
CA ASP A 79 -14.48 -4.28 -6.11
C ASP A 79 -13.18 -3.84 -6.79
N GLN A 80 -12.62 -2.72 -6.36
CA GLN A 80 -11.34 -2.25 -6.89
C GLN A 80 -10.21 -3.22 -6.56
N ILE A 81 -10.19 -3.75 -5.34
CA ILE A 81 -9.19 -4.73 -4.91
C ILE A 81 -9.26 -5.99 -5.79
N SER A 82 -10.46 -6.48 -6.09
CA SER A 82 -10.62 -7.69 -6.91
C SER A 82 -10.22 -7.49 -8.37
N ASN A 83 -10.18 -6.25 -8.85
CA ASN A 83 -9.85 -5.93 -10.24
C ASN A 83 -8.36 -5.68 -10.48
N HIS A 84 -7.53 -5.77 -9.44
CA HIS A 84 -6.10 -5.52 -9.55
C HIS A 84 -5.30 -6.72 -9.04
N GLU A 85 -4.17 -6.96 -9.65
CA GLU A 85 -3.29 -8.05 -9.22
C GLU A 85 -2.45 -7.66 -8.00
N TYR A 86 -1.95 -6.42 -7.98
CA TYR A 86 -1.09 -5.92 -6.92
C TYR A 86 -1.73 -4.75 -6.21
N ILE A 87 -1.62 -4.73 -4.89
CA ILE A 87 -2.31 -3.75 -4.05
C ILE A 87 -1.35 -3.22 -2.98
N ALA A 88 -1.23 -1.91 -2.89
CA ALA A 88 -0.53 -1.23 -1.82
C ALA A 88 -1.53 -0.38 -1.04
N ILE A 89 -1.69 -0.66 0.25
CA ILE A 89 -2.64 0.05 1.10
C ILE A 89 -1.87 0.83 2.16
N GLU A 90 -2.04 2.14 2.14
CA GLU A 90 -1.50 3.05 3.14
C GLU A 90 -2.51 3.28 4.25
N ARG A 91 -2.04 3.35 5.49
CA ARG A 91 -2.87 3.57 6.68
C ARG A 91 -4.04 2.58 6.74
N PRO A 92 -3.75 1.27 6.68
CA PRO A 92 -4.81 0.27 6.64
C PRO A 92 -5.69 0.35 7.88
N ASN A 93 -6.99 0.20 7.67
CA ASN A 93 -8.00 0.20 8.71
C ASN A 93 -9.11 -0.75 8.33
N PHE A 94 -9.81 -1.30 9.32
CA PHE A 94 -10.91 -2.24 9.08
C PHE A 94 -10.50 -3.40 8.16
N ILE A 95 -9.32 -3.98 8.41
CA ILE A 95 -8.74 -5.02 7.55
C ILE A 95 -9.68 -6.21 7.40
N ASP A 96 -10.41 -6.56 8.46
CA ASP A 96 -11.35 -7.68 8.44
C ASP A 96 -12.50 -7.48 7.47
N SER A 97 -12.77 -6.24 7.06
CA SER A 97 -13.80 -5.90 6.08
C SER A 97 -13.28 -5.84 4.65
N LEU A 98 -11.97 -6.01 4.46
CA LEU A 98 -11.35 -6.03 3.13
C LEU A 98 -11.20 -7.46 2.63
N ASP A 99 -11.46 -7.66 1.34
CA ASP A 99 -11.29 -8.95 0.68
C ASP A 99 -9.82 -9.18 0.32
N ILE A 100 -8.99 -9.32 1.33
CA ILE A 100 -7.55 -9.55 1.16
C ILE A 100 -7.10 -10.78 1.92
N SER A 101 -6.16 -11.51 1.36
CA SER A 101 -5.50 -12.64 1.99
C SER A 101 -4.05 -12.69 1.52
N ASN A 102 -3.21 -13.37 2.30
CA ASN A 102 -1.79 -13.52 1.97
C ASN A 102 -1.10 -12.18 1.73
N TYR A 103 -1.23 -11.27 2.70
CA TYR A 103 -0.62 -9.95 2.66
C TYR A 103 0.52 -9.85 3.67
N VAL A 104 1.38 -8.87 3.46
CA VAL A 104 2.44 -8.50 4.39
C VAL A 104 2.18 -7.10 4.93
N THR A 105 2.40 -6.90 6.22
CA THR A 105 2.31 -5.58 6.84
C THR A 105 3.73 -5.05 7.08
N ILE A 106 3.97 -3.85 6.61
CA ILE A 106 5.26 -3.17 6.78
C ILE A 106 5.04 -1.94 7.64
N LYS A 107 5.68 -1.92 8.80
CA LYS A 107 5.63 -0.77 9.72
C LYS A 107 6.93 -0.02 9.65
N ILE A 108 6.85 1.27 9.40
CA ILE A 108 8.02 2.14 9.32
C ILE A 108 7.89 3.18 10.41
N GLN A 109 8.90 3.24 11.29
CA GLN A 109 8.98 4.22 12.35
C GLN A 109 10.23 5.05 12.17
N LYS A 110 10.14 6.34 12.49
CA LYS A 110 11.30 7.21 12.50
C LYS A 110 11.82 7.32 13.93
N ASP A 111 13.10 6.92 14.11
CA ASP A 111 13.79 7.04 15.38
C ASP A 111 15.03 7.93 15.16
N TRP A 112 14.92 9.20 15.51
CA TRP A 112 15.92 10.24 15.23
C TRP A 112 16.20 10.33 13.72
N GLU A 113 17.44 10.07 13.29
CA GLU A 113 17.80 10.04 11.87
C GLU A 113 17.66 8.67 11.24
N LYS A 114 17.29 7.65 12.04
CA LYS A 114 17.15 6.28 11.57
C LYS A 114 15.69 5.94 11.32
N ARG A 115 15.48 5.03 10.41
CA ARG A 115 14.16 4.45 10.15
C ARG A 115 14.18 2.98 10.56
N ILE A 116 13.21 2.60 11.36
CA ILE A 116 13.01 1.21 11.77
C ILE A 116 11.92 0.64 10.91
N VAL A 117 12.22 -0.48 10.26
CA VAL A 117 11.27 -1.17 9.38
C VAL A 117 10.97 -2.52 9.98
N ASP A 118 9.71 -2.73 10.35
CA ASP A 118 9.21 -4.00 10.85
C ASP A 118 8.35 -4.67 9.80
N ILE A 119 8.63 -5.93 9.51
CA ILE A 119 7.91 -6.72 8.51
C ILE A 119 7.15 -7.82 9.23
N LEU A 120 5.82 -7.77 9.12
CA LEU A 120 4.92 -8.72 9.77
C LEU A 120 4.26 -9.59 8.70
N GLU A 121 4.74 -10.78 8.58
CA GLU A 121 4.22 -11.78 7.63
C GLU A 121 3.03 -12.61 8.25
#